data_2b90e4d41ca24cacd9e44b48b887bcac
#
_entry.id   2b90e4d41ca24cacd9e44b48b887bcac
#
_cell.length_a   1.000
_cell.length_b   1.000
_cell.length_c   1.000
_cell.angle_alpha   90.00
_cell.angle_beta   90.00
_cell.angle_gamma   90.00
#
_symmetry.space_group_name_H-M   'P 1'
#
loop_
_entity.id
_entity.type
_entity.pdbx_description
1 polymer ?
#
loop_
_entity_poly.entity_id
_entity_poly.type
_entity_poly.pdbx_seq_one_letter_code
_entity_poly.pdbx_strand_id
1 'polypeptide(L)'
;MPLLGAHMSIEGGVFNAPLRGKEAGCDVIQIFTKNNNQWKXKSLTDKEITAFKENLNKTGIKAVASHDAYLINLASPNKDVYKKSLVAFYDELERAEELGLPYLVFHPGAHLGEGEGAGIKQIADSINLLLSKSKSK
;
A
#
# COMPACT_ATOMS: atom_id res chain seq x y z
N MET A 1 2.20 23.93 12.31
CA MET A 1 2.79 23.79 10.96
C MET A 1 2.26 22.52 10.30
N PRO A 2 1.78 22.61 9.09
CA PRO A 2 1.34 21.41 8.37
C PRO A 2 2.55 20.52 8.08
N LEU A 3 2.29 19.21 8.07
CA LEU A 3 3.31 18.25 7.69
C LEU A 3 3.33 18.11 6.16
N LEU A 4 4.50 18.25 5.58
CA LEU A 4 4.67 18.20 4.13
C LEU A 4 5.50 16.98 3.75
N GLY A 5 5.16 16.38 2.65
CA GLY A 5 5.88 15.20 2.20
C GLY A 5 5.69 14.92 0.72
N ALA A 6 6.28 13.82 0.30
CA ALA A 6 6.24 13.41 -1.10
C ALA A 6 6.33 11.89 -1.19
N HIS A 7 6.03 11.38 -2.37
CA HIS A 7 6.18 9.96 -2.66
C HIS A 7 7.66 9.66 -2.87
N MET A 8 8.18 8.68 -2.12
CA MET A 8 9.61 8.32 -2.18
C MET A 8 9.80 6.95 -2.83
N SER A 9 10.86 6.82 -3.60
CA SER A 9 11.25 5.57 -4.24
C SER A 9 11.68 4.53 -3.21
N ILE A 10 11.33 3.28 -3.46
CA ILE A 10 11.81 2.13 -2.69
C ILE A 10 12.91 1.36 -3.43
N GLU A 11 13.48 1.95 -4.46
CA GLU A 11 14.56 1.31 -5.22
C GLU A 11 15.69 0.86 -4.29
N GLY A 12 16.09 -0.39 -4.44
CA GLY A 12 17.14 -0.98 -3.61
C GLY A 12 16.66 -1.54 -2.29
N GLY A 13 15.40 -1.32 -1.95
CA GLY A 13 14.77 -1.82 -0.74
C GLY A 13 13.89 -0.78 -0.08
N VAL A 14 12.81 -1.23 0.53
CA VAL A 14 11.83 -0.35 1.18
C VAL A 14 12.48 0.52 2.26
N PHE A 15 13.54 0.01 2.91
CA PHE A 15 14.25 0.69 3.99
C PHE A 15 14.98 1.96 3.53
N ASN A 16 15.18 2.14 2.23
CA ASN A 16 15.82 3.35 1.69
C ASN A 16 14.85 4.54 1.63
N ALA A 17 13.55 4.30 1.63
CA ALA A 17 12.57 5.38 1.45
C ALA A 17 12.61 6.43 2.57
N PRO A 18 12.70 6.05 3.87
CA PRO A 18 12.83 7.08 4.90
C PRO A 18 14.08 7.93 4.73
N LEU A 19 15.20 7.34 4.32
CA LEU A 19 16.45 8.08 4.09
C LEU A 19 16.26 9.10 2.96
N ARG A 20 15.63 8.68 1.87
CA ARG A 20 15.34 9.58 0.74
C ARG A 20 14.40 10.71 1.15
N GLY A 21 13.39 10.39 1.95
CA GLY A 21 12.46 11.39 2.46
C GLY A 21 13.16 12.44 3.31
N LYS A 22 14.04 11.99 4.19
CA LYS A 22 14.83 12.91 5.03
C LYS A 22 15.70 13.81 4.18
N GLU A 23 16.40 13.25 3.20
CA GLU A 23 17.26 14.01 2.28
C GLU A 23 16.46 15.06 1.50
N ALA A 24 15.22 14.72 1.11
CA ALA A 24 14.35 15.63 0.38
C ALA A 24 13.67 16.68 1.27
N GLY A 25 13.84 16.60 2.59
CA GLY A 25 13.23 17.55 3.52
C GLY A 25 11.79 17.24 3.89
N CYS A 26 11.35 16.00 3.72
CA CYS A 26 9.99 15.61 4.02
C CYS A 26 9.76 15.42 5.52
N ASP A 27 8.57 15.79 5.98
CA ASP A 27 8.10 15.46 7.33
C ASP A 27 7.43 14.08 7.34
N VAL A 28 6.76 13.75 6.25
CA VAL A 28 6.03 12.48 6.05
C VAL A 28 6.30 12.01 4.62
N ILE A 29 6.08 10.72 4.35
CA ILE A 29 6.29 10.19 3.00
C ILE A 29 5.17 9.24 2.61
N GLN A 30 5.03 9.01 1.32
CA GLN A 30 4.22 7.93 0.77
C GLN A 30 5.15 7.00 -0.01
N ILE A 31 4.86 5.72 0.00
CA ILE A 31 5.67 4.72 -0.69
C ILE A 31 4.78 3.66 -1.34
N PHE A 32 5.29 2.98 -2.35
CA PHE A 32 4.82 1.64 -2.68
C PHE A 32 5.57 0.67 -1.78
N THR A 33 4.95 -0.46 -1.44
CA THR A 33 5.64 -1.48 -0.63
C THR A 33 6.22 -2.60 -1.47
N LYS A 34 5.98 -2.55 -2.78
CA LYS A 34 6.50 -3.49 -3.77
C LYS A 34 6.44 -2.84 -5.15
N ASN A 35 6.96 -3.53 -6.15
CA ASN A 35 6.87 -3.03 -7.53
C ASN A 35 5.40 -2.87 -7.90
N ASN A 36 5.00 -1.65 -8.23
CA ASN A 36 3.61 -1.27 -8.46
C ASN A 36 3.05 -1.79 -9.79
N ASN A 37 3.88 -2.41 -10.62
CA ASN A 37 3.47 -3.00 -11.90
C ASN A 37 3.42 -4.52 -11.85
N GLN A 38 3.50 -5.12 -10.67
CA GLN A 38 3.48 -6.57 -10.50
C GLN A 38 2.36 -7.00 -9.55
N TRP A 39 1.71 -8.10 -9.91
CA TRP A 39 0.67 -8.70 -9.05
C TRP A 39 1.26 -9.27 -7.76
N LYS A 40 2.45 -9.85 -7.88
CA LYS A 40 3.13 -10.46 -6.73
C LYS A 40 4.53 -9.91 -6.55
N UNK A 41 4.91 -9.80 -5.38
CA UNK A 41 6.21 -9.46 -5.11
C UNK A 41 6.68 -10.42 -4.12
N LYS A 42 7.88 -10.38 -3.89
CA LYS A 42 8.46 -11.16 -2.81
C LYS A 42 8.00 -10.63 -1.46
N SER A 43 7.84 -11.52 -0.52
CA SER A 43 7.54 -11.13 0.87
C SER A 43 8.68 -10.27 1.42
N LEU A 44 8.32 -9.37 2.31
CA LEU A 44 9.32 -8.58 3.03
C LEU A 44 10.09 -9.52 3.97
N THR A 45 11.40 -9.38 4.01
CA THR A 45 12.21 -10.14 4.94
C THR A 45 12.26 -9.43 6.29
N ASP A 46 12.54 -10.16 7.35
CA ASP A 46 12.71 -9.58 8.68
C ASP A 46 13.79 -8.49 8.68
N LYS A 47 14.86 -8.69 7.90
CA LYS A 47 15.93 -7.70 7.75
C LYS A 47 15.41 -6.41 7.14
N GLU A 48 14.60 -6.52 6.09
CA GLU A 48 14.02 -5.33 5.44
C GLU A 48 13.09 -4.58 6.38
N ILE A 49 12.24 -5.32 7.10
CA ILE A 49 11.29 -4.73 8.05
C ILE A 49 12.06 -4.00 9.17
N THR A 50 13.05 -4.66 9.75
CA THR A 50 13.87 -4.08 10.82
C THR A 50 14.61 -2.83 10.32
N ALA A 51 15.25 -2.92 9.15
CA ALA A 51 15.98 -1.79 8.58
C ALA A 51 15.05 -0.60 8.28
N PHE A 52 13.85 -0.88 7.78
CA PHE A 52 12.86 0.16 7.52
C PHE A 52 12.50 0.90 8.83
N LYS A 53 12.18 0.14 9.87
CA LYS A 53 11.77 0.72 11.16
C LYS A 53 12.92 1.50 11.81
N GLU A 54 14.14 0.99 11.72
CA GLU A 54 15.33 1.67 12.21
C GLU A 54 15.54 3.00 11.48
N ASN A 55 15.44 2.99 10.16
CA ASN A 55 15.63 4.19 9.36
C ASN A 55 14.50 5.21 9.59
N LEU A 56 13.27 4.72 9.77
CA LEU A 56 12.15 5.59 10.10
C LEU A 56 12.42 6.33 11.41
N ASN A 57 12.90 5.61 12.42
CA ASN A 57 13.23 6.16 13.72
C ASN A 57 14.38 7.16 13.62
N LYS A 58 15.44 6.77 12.92
CA LYS A 58 16.66 7.58 12.74
C LYS A 58 16.38 8.90 12.03
N THR A 59 15.50 8.87 11.01
CA THR A 59 15.23 10.06 10.19
C THR A 59 14.23 11.02 10.80
N GLY A 60 13.42 10.55 11.74
CA GLY A 60 12.38 11.36 12.34
C GLY A 60 11.17 11.60 11.43
N ILE A 61 11.04 10.84 10.34
CA ILE A 61 9.84 10.87 9.48
C ILE A 61 8.64 10.50 10.36
N LYS A 62 7.61 11.37 10.37
CA LYS A 62 6.52 11.29 11.34
C LYS A 62 5.44 10.29 11.00
N ALA A 63 5.24 10.03 9.71
CA ALA A 63 4.26 9.03 9.26
C ALA A 63 4.58 8.60 7.83
N VAL A 64 4.19 7.38 7.52
CA VAL A 64 4.34 6.83 6.17
C VAL A 64 2.99 6.28 5.74
N ALA A 65 2.53 6.67 4.55
CA ALA A 65 1.38 6.04 3.91
C ALA A 65 1.90 5.12 2.81
N SER A 66 1.34 3.93 2.70
CA SER A 66 1.57 3.12 1.51
C SER A 66 0.49 3.40 0.48
N HIS A 67 0.82 3.22 -0.78
CA HIS A 67 -0.14 3.27 -1.89
C HIS A 67 -0.13 1.90 -2.56
N ASP A 68 -1.29 1.39 -2.90
CA ASP A 68 -1.35 0.06 -3.52
C ASP A 68 -0.87 0.07 -4.98
N ALA A 69 -0.65 -1.12 -5.52
CA ALA A 69 -0.20 -1.29 -6.89
C ALA A 69 -1.27 -0.85 -7.89
N TYR A 70 -0.85 -0.30 -9.01
CA TYR A 70 -1.74 0.23 -10.05
C TYR A 70 -2.66 -0.83 -10.67
N LEU A 71 -2.29 -2.10 -10.59
CA LEU A 71 -3.05 -3.18 -11.23
C LEU A 71 -4.34 -3.53 -10.48
N ILE A 72 -4.45 -3.14 -9.22
CA ILE A 72 -5.57 -3.52 -8.36
C ILE A 72 -6.83 -2.75 -8.76
N ASN A 73 -7.92 -3.49 -9.02
CA ASN A 73 -9.22 -2.90 -9.31
C ASN A 73 -10.31 -3.74 -8.63
N LEU A 74 -10.71 -3.29 -7.44
CA LEU A 74 -11.72 -4.01 -6.65
C LEU A 74 -13.13 -3.86 -7.23
N ALA A 75 -13.32 -2.99 -8.21
CA ALA A 75 -14.61 -2.83 -8.90
C ALA A 75 -14.66 -3.57 -10.24
N SER A 76 -13.60 -4.30 -10.59
CA SER A 76 -13.52 -4.93 -11.90
C SER A 76 -14.66 -5.94 -12.12
N PRO A 77 -15.36 -5.87 -13.26
CA PRO A 77 -16.32 -6.90 -13.63
C PRO A 77 -15.66 -8.15 -14.20
N ASN A 78 -14.39 -8.08 -14.56
CA ASN A 78 -13.63 -9.24 -15.03
C ASN A 78 -13.26 -10.09 -13.81
N LYS A 79 -13.74 -11.32 -13.78
CA LYS A 79 -13.58 -12.21 -12.61
C LYS A 79 -12.12 -12.51 -12.29
N ASP A 80 -11.27 -12.68 -13.31
CA ASP A 80 -9.85 -12.96 -13.08
C ASP A 80 -9.13 -11.76 -12.51
N VAL A 81 -9.39 -10.57 -13.06
CA VAL A 81 -8.80 -9.33 -12.54
C VAL A 81 -9.28 -9.09 -11.11
N TYR A 82 -10.56 -9.31 -10.84
CA TYR A 82 -11.12 -9.14 -9.51
C TYR A 82 -10.44 -10.07 -8.49
N LYS A 83 -10.30 -11.36 -8.83
CA LYS A 83 -9.64 -12.33 -7.94
C LYS A 83 -8.19 -11.94 -7.65
N LYS A 84 -7.46 -11.57 -8.70
CA LYS A 84 -6.06 -11.12 -8.55
C LYS A 84 -6.00 -9.85 -7.69
N SER A 85 -6.97 -8.96 -7.87
CA SER A 85 -7.04 -7.71 -7.09
C SER A 85 -7.27 -7.99 -5.60
N LEU A 86 -8.15 -8.94 -5.27
CA LEU A 86 -8.38 -9.33 -3.88
C LEU A 86 -7.11 -9.85 -3.23
N VAL A 87 -6.42 -10.77 -3.91
CA VAL A 87 -5.17 -11.35 -3.39
C VAL A 87 -4.10 -10.27 -3.22
N ALA A 88 -3.95 -9.41 -4.24
CA ALA A 88 -2.95 -8.35 -4.21
C ALA A 88 -3.24 -7.31 -3.13
N PHE A 89 -4.51 -6.92 -2.97
CA PHE A 89 -4.88 -5.95 -1.93
C PHE A 89 -4.65 -6.52 -0.53
N TYR A 90 -4.96 -7.80 -0.33
CA TYR A 90 -4.66 -8.47 0.94
C TYR A 90 -3.16 -8.41 1.24
N ASP A 91 -2.32 -8.70 0.25
CA ASP A 91 -0.87 -8.60 0.39
C ASP A 91 -0.44 -7.18 0.77
N GLU A 92 -1.08 -6.16 0.18
CA GLU A 92 -0.78 -4.76 0.52
C GLU A 92 -1.12 -4.46 1.99
N LEU A 93 -2.25 -4.98 2.47
CA LEU A 93 -2.63 -4.82 3.88
C LEU A 93 -1.59 -5.48 4.81
N GLU A 94 -1.16 -6.69 4.48
CA GLU A 94 -0.18 -7.42 5.28
C GLU A 94 1.18 -6.68 5.29
N ARG A 95 1.62 -6.19 4.14
CA ARG A 95 2.86 -5.41 4.05
C ARG A 95 2.79 -4.14 4.88
N ALA A 96 1.68 -3.42 4.81
CA ALA A 96 1.49 -2.21 5.61
C ALA A 96 1.55 -2.54 7.10
N GLU A 97 0.92 -3.62 7.51
CA GLU A 97 0.93 -4.08 8.91
C GLU A 97 2.34 -4.43 9.36
N GLU A 98 3.07 -5.21 8.55
CA GLU A 98 4.44 -5.62 8.87
C GLU A 98 5.38 -4.42 9.06
N LEU A 99 5.20 -3.39 8.21
CA LEU A 99 6.02 -2.18 8.28
C LEU A 99 5.51 -1.19 9.32
N GLY A 100 4.35 -1.45 9.92
CA GLY A 100 3.77 -0.56 10.93
C GLY A 100 3.20 0.73 10.35
N LEU A 101 2.72 0.69 9.11
CA LEU A 101 2.20 1.88 8.43
C LEU A 101 0.75 2.16 8.84
N PRO A 102 0.44 3.39 9.22
CA PRO A 102 -0.93 3.71 9.67
C PRO A 102 -1.94 3.87 8.54
N TYR A 103 -1.48 4.04 7.29
CA TYR A 103 -2.38 4.35 6.18
C TYR A 103 -2.03 3.55 4.93
N LEU A 104 -3.07 3.03 4.28
CA LEU A 104 -2.97 2.43 2.94
C LEU A 104 -3.91 3.21 2.03
N VAL A 105 -3.35 3.86 1.02
CA VAL A 105 -4.10 4.63 0.03
C VAL A 105 -4.34 3.75 -1.19
N PHE A 106 -5.55 3.76 -1.71
CA PHE A 106 -5.87 2.98 -2.90
C PHE A 106 -6.88 3.73 -3.78
N HIS A 107 -6.84 3.43 -5.07
CA HIS A 107 -7.89 3.86 -5.97
C HIS A 107 -9.06 2.88 -5.81
N PRO A 108 -10.29 3.35 -5.57
CA PRO A 108 -11.40 2.42 -5.32
C PRO A 108 -11.59 1.43 -6.46
N GLY A 109 -11.37 1.87 -7.70
CA GLY A 109 -11.47 1.01 -8.86
C GLY A 109 -12.33 1.61 -9.95
N ALA A 110 -12.50 0.86 -11.03
CA ALA A 110 -13.29 1.26 -12.19
C ALA A 110 -14.27 0.16 -12.52
N HIS A 111 -15.56 0.52 -12.68
CA HIS A 111 -16.61 -0.45 -12.93
C HIS A 111 -16.70 -0.89 -14.41
N LEU A 112 -15.98 -0.21 -15.30
CA LEU A 112 -15.84 -0.57 -16.72
C LEU A 112 -17.20 -0.81 -17.41
N GLY A 113 -18.16 0.08 -17.15
CA GLY A 113 -19.48 0.04 -17.80
C GLY A 113 -20.56 -0.70 -17.03
N GLU A 114 -20.23 -1.36 -15.91
CA GLU A 114 -21.23 -2.12 -15.13
C GLU A 114 -22.06 -1.23 -14.20
N GLY A 115 -21.66 0.03 -14.04
CA GLY A 115 -22.40 1.00 -13.26
C GLY A 115 -21.80 1.28 -11.90
N GLU A 116 -21.95 2.51 -11.45
CA GLU A 116 -21.38 2.98 -10.18
C GLU A 116 -21.89 2.18 -8.99
N GLY A 117 -23.19 1.91 -8.94
CA GLY A 117 -23.80 1.18 -7.83
C GLY A 117 -23.19 -0.20 -7.66
N ALA A 118 -23.05 -0.94 -8.77
CA ALA A 118 -22.45 -2.27 -8.76
C ALA A 118 -20.98 -2.19 -8.34
N GLY A 119 -20.25 -1.20 -8.86
CA GLY A 119 -18.84 -0.99 -8.54
C GLY A 119 -18.63 -0.70 -7.07
N ILE A 120 -19.39 0.24 -6.52
CA ILE A 120 -19.30 0.64 -5.11
C ILE A 120 -19.62 -0.56 -4.20
N LYS A 121 -20.67 -1.30 -4.53
CA LYS A 121 -21.04 -2.48 -3.74
C LYS A 121 -19.91 -3.50 -3.74
N GLN A 122 -19.35 -3.80 -4.90
CA GLN A 122 -18.27 -4.78 -5.01
C GLN A 122 -17.03 -4.35 -4.20
N ILE A 123 -16.68 -3.07 -4.26
CA ILE A 123 -15.56 -2.53 -3.47
C ILE A 123 -15.84 -2.68 -1.97
N ALA A 124 -17.02 -2.29 -1.52
CA ALA A 124 -17.38 -2.35 -0.10
C ALA A 124 -17.36 -3.80 0.40
N ASP A 125 -17.94 -4.72 -0.37
CA ASP A 125 -17.93 -6.14 -0.02
C ASP A 125 -16.51 -6.68 0.06
N SER A 126 -15.66 -6.26 -0.88
CA SER A 126 -14.25 -6.68 -0.94
C SER A 126 -13.49 -6.21 0.30
N ILE A 127 -13.65 -4.94 0.65
CA ILE A 127 -12.95 -4.37 1.81
C ILE A 127 -13.41 -5.08 3.09
N ASN A 128 -14.72 -5.28 3.25
CA ASN A 128 -15.25 -5.99 4.42
C ASN A 128 -14.66 -7.40 4.51
N LEU A 129 -14.61 -8.12 3.39
CA LEU A 129 -14.04 -9.46 3.35
C LEU A 129 -12.56 -9.45 3.74
N LEU A 130 -11.79 -8.53 3.16
CA LEU A 130 -10.33 -8.48 3.38
C LEU A 130 -10.01 -8.06 4.81
N LEU A 131 -10.74 -7.11 5.37
CA LEU A 131 -10.53 -6.71 6.76
C LEU A 131 -10.90 -7.82 7.73
N SER A 132 -11.90 -8.63 7.41
CA SER A 132 -12.26 -9.77 8.27
C SER A 132 -11.16 -10.83 8.30
N LYS A 133 -10.37 -10.93 7.24
CA LYS A 133 -9.27 -11.90 7.13
C LYS A 133 -7.95 -11.34 7.65
N SER A 134 -7.77 -10.02 7.62
CA SER A 134 -6.53 -9.38 8.02
C SER A 134 -6.36 -9.42 9.53
N LYS A 135 -5.13 -9.56 9.99
CA LYS A 135 -4.78 -9.45 11.41
C LYS A 135 -4.73 -7.98 11.84
N SER A 136 -4.72 -7.09 10.88
CA SER A 136 -4.73 -5.64 11.11
C SER A 136 -6.07 -5.21 11.66
N LYS A 137 -6.06 -4.29 12.63
CA LYS A 137 -7.28 -3.73 13.23
C LYS A 137 -7.32 -2.21 13.09
#